data_1bef69798c1d70f9bf072de5ec918831
#
_entry.id   1bef69798c1d70f9bf072de5ec918831
#
_cell.length_a   1.000
_cell.length_b   1.000
_cell.length_c   1.000
_cell.angle_alpha   90.00
_cell.angle_beta   90.00
_cell.angle_gamma   90.00
#
_symmetry.space_group_name_H-M   'P 1'
#
loop_
_entity.id
_entity.type
_entity.pdbx_description
1 polymer ?
#
loop_
_entity_poly.entity_id
_entity_poly.type
_entity_poly.pdbx_seq_one_letter_code
_entity_poly.pdbx_strand_id
1 'polypeptide(L)'
;MFGRAHNLRALDELVEMSKGTHLKLQYSHAIFVGTSTFKTKDETHRILDELREQGVDAWFDIYNELVGVSVMTVFLPSWFMELPPKERLKPKNKMRLHLVFNKYILKMLGFGFKDIRIAYLGPGLEEYEGKTVDQIAKERKMSCYNTYLKLCEMSNFKARVNMGPYSTDEIIEWQSKRDNVLYMTDAWVEDFGVQNPAIYDNFPKFIRCSLLGHGDTMPRTIRKMTGGVADRFSIPERGYVKPGYYADLTVFDEAEMAAATPDQTKSFGISRVFINGKQVLSGGVLDTEALTTTGRALPSK
;
A
#
# COMPACT_ATOMS: atom_id res chain seq x y z
N MET A 1 28.36 7.24 -5.58
CA MET A 1 27.03 7.61 -5.05
C MET A 1 26.70 6.96 -3.71
N PHE A 2 27.64 6.90 -2.80
CA PHE A 2 27.39 6.43 -1.45
C PHE A 2 26.74 7.58 -0.66
N GLY A 3 25.47 7.39 -0.20
CA GLY A 3 24.79 8.34 0.67
C GLY A 3 23.39 8.79 0.24
N ARG A 4 22.99 8.62 -1.02
CA ARG A 4 21.63 8.94 -1.47
C ARG A 4 20.64 7.85 -1.04
N ALA A 5 19.50 8.24 -0.49
CA ALA A 5 18.46 7.31 -0.05
C ALA A 5 17.97 6.42 -1.19
N HIS A 6 17.60 5.18 -0.89
CA HIS A 6 17.23 4.20 -1.92
C HIS A 6 16.05 4.65 -2.79
N ASN A 7 15.01 5.20 -2.16
CA ASN A 7 13.83 5.73 -2.87
C ASN A 7 14.19 6.88 -3.83
N LEU A 8 15.13 7.76 -3.45
CA LEU A 8 15.59 8.83 -4.32
C LEU A 8 16.40 8.30 -5.51
N ARG A 9 17.19 7.23 -5.32
CA ARG A 9 17.91 6.59 -6.45
C ARG A 9 16.96 5.95 -7.44
N ALA A 10 15.92 5.27 -6.95
CA ALA A 10 14.88 4.71 -7.82
C ALA A 10 14.16 5.81 -8.60
N LEU A 11 13.89 6.96 -7.96
CA LEU A 11 13.28 8.10 -8.62
C LEU A 11 14.24 8.73 -9.67
N ASP A 12 15.55 8.82 -9.39
CA ASP A 12 16.55 9.27 -10.37
C ASP A 12 16.55 8.41 -11.65
N GLU A 13 16.35 7.08 -11.50
CA GLU A 13 16.20 6.16 -12.65
C GLU A 13 14.95 6.48 -13.48
N LEU A 14 13.81 6.73 -12.82
CA LEU A 14 12.57 7.14 -13.49
C LEU A 14 12.73 8.48 -14.22
N VAL A 15 13.41 9.44 -13.60
CA VAL A 15 13.74 10.74 -14.22
C VAL A 15 14.56 10.52 -15.49
N GLU A 16 15.60 9.68 -15.42
CA GLU A 16 16.44 9.40 -16.59
C GLU A 16 15.67 8.72 -17.72
N MET A 17 14.79 7.77 -17.39
CA MET A 17 13.93 7.07 -18.36
C MET A 17 12.88 8.00 -19.01
N SER A 18 12.44 9.04 -18.32
CA SER A 18 11.42 9.97 -18.82
C SER A 18 11.98 11.09 -19.71
N LYS A 19 13.29 11.32 -19.70
CA LYS A 19 13.95 12.37 -20.49
C LYS A 19 13.70 12.22 -22.00
N GLY A 20 13.23 13.28 -22.62
CA GLY A 20 12.97 13.31 -24.06
C GLY A 20 11.82 12.41 -24.52
N THR A 21 11.00 11.93 -23.60
CA THR A 21 9.80 11.13 -23.90
C THR A 21 8.53 11.94 -23.64
N HIS A 22 7.43 11.56 -24.34
CA HIS A 22 6.08 12.09 -24.07
C HIS A 22 5.25 11.10 -23.26
N LEU A 23 5.89 10.19 -22.51
CA LEU A 23 5.21 9.18 -21.71
C LEU A 23 4.57 9.79 -20.48
N LYS A 24 3.42 9.24 -20.11
CA LYS A 24 2.78 9.52 -18.82
C LYS A 24 3.54 8.77 -17.73
N LEU A 25 4.18 9.49 -16.81
CA LEU A 25 4.86 8.90 -15.66
C LEU A 25 3.89 8.73 -14.50
N GLN A 26 3.69 7.52 -14.02
CA GLN A 26 2.98 7.23 -12.77
C GLN A 26 3.97 6.67 -11.74
N TYR A 27 4.28 7.46 -10.72
CA TYR A 27 5.09 7.02 -9.58
C TYR A 27 4.17 6.37 -8.55
N SER A 28 3.99 5.06 -8.66
CA SER A 28 3.07 4.31 -7.81
C SER A 28 3.58 4.18 -6.38
N HIS A 29 2.62 4.20 -5.43
CA HIS A 29 2.84 4.20 -3.98
C HIS A 29 4.00 5.12 -3.56
N ALA A 30 3.75 6.44 -3.65
CA ALA A 30 4.69 7.46 -3.16
C ALA A 30 4.72 7.45 -1.61
N ILE A 31 5.12 6.30 -1.05
CA ILE A 31 5.27 6.02 0.37
C ILE A 31 6.73 6.11 0.79
N PHE A 32 6.94 6.23 2.09
CA PHE A 32 8.27 6.36 2.68
C PHE A 32 8.54 5.19 3.62
N VAL A 33 9.01 4.08 3.06
CA VAL A 33 9.21 2.82 3.79
C VAL A 33 10.25 2.97 4.89
N GLY A 34 9.76 2.98 6.15
CA GLY A 34 10.58 3.16 7.36
C GLY A 34 10.92 4.62 7.67
N THR A 35 11.05 4.93 8.94
CA THR A 35 11.22 6.31 9.44
C THR A 35 12.43 7.04 8.88
N SER A 36 13.46 6.30 8.46
CA SER A 36 14.67 6.89 7.88
C SER A 36 14.43 7.58 6.52
N THR A 37 13.36 7.21 5.81
CA THR A 37 13.03 7.77 4.50
C THR A 37 12.06 8.95 4.58
N PHE A 38 11.40 9.20 5.71
CA PHE A 38 10.44 10.32 5.87
C PHE A 38 11.05 11.68 5.54
N LYS A 39 12.34 11.88 5.85
CA LYS A 39 13.10 13.09 5.55
C LYS A 39 13.29 13.34 4.05
N THR A 40 13.04 12.35 3.19
CA THR A 40 13.21 12.48 1.74
C THR A 40 11.93 12.94 1.03
N LYS A 41 10.82 13.14 1.76
CA LYS A 41 9.52 13.48 1.18
C LYS A 41 9.56 14.75 0.33
N ASP A 42 10.18 15.80 0.85
CA ASP A 42 10.23 17.09 0.15
C ASP A 42 11.06 17.00 -1.12
N GLU A 43 12.21 16.31 -1.08
CA GLU A 43 13.06 16.10 -2.25
C GLU A 43 12.37 15.21 -3.30
N THR A 44 11.68 14.14 -2.88
CA THR A 44 10.89 13.27 -3.77
C THR A 44 9.88 14.10 -4.57
N HIS A 45 9.10 14.93 -3.88
CA HIS A 45 8.07 15.73 -4.54
C HIS A 45 8.64 16.88 -5.36
N ARG A 46 9.72 17.50 -4.92
CA ARG A 46 10.44 18.48 -5.72
C ARG A 46 10.88 17.91 -7.08
N ILE A 47 11.44 16.70 -7.10
CA ILE A 47 11.84 16.02 -8.34
C ILE A 47 10.63 15.80 -9.26
N LEU A 48 9.49 15.34 -8.71
CA LEU A 48 8.27 15.15 -9.51
C LEU A 48 7.71 16.47 -10.05
N ASP A 49 7.79 17.56 -9.29
CA ASP A 49 7.37 18.89 -9.74
C ASP A 49 8.29 19.42 -10.84
N GLU A 50 9.62 19.28 -10.70
CA GLU A 50 10.59 19.66 -11.72
C GLU A 50 10.39 18.90 -13.03
N LEU A 51 10.03 17.61 -12.97
CA LEU A 51 9.66 16.85 -14.17
C LEU A 51 8.44 17.45 -14.88
N ARG A 52 7.43 17.87 -14.12
CA ARG A 52 6.22 18.51 -14.67
C ARG A 52 6.54 19.86 -15.29
N GLU A 53 7.38 20.66 -14.66
CA GLU A 53 7.88 21.94 -15.22
C GLU A 53 8.64 21.75 -16.55
N GLN A 54 9.30 20.60 -16.70
CA GLN A 54 9.96 20.19 -17.95
C GLN A 54 9.00 19.58 -18.98
N GLY A 55 7.69 19.56 -18.72
CA GLY A 55 6.66 19.07 -19.63
C GLY A 55 6.39 17.56 -19.55
N VAL A 56 6.98 16.84 -18.60
CA VAL A 56 6.64 15.43 -18.36
C VAL A 56 5.31 15.35 -17.60
N ASP A 57 4.37 14.54 -18.07
CA ASP A 57 3.10 14.29 -17.38
C ASP A 57 3.30 13.35 -16.19
N ALA A 58 3.93 13.87 -15.11
CA ALA A 58 4.33 13.11 -13.93
C ALA A 58 3.27 13.20 -12.81
N TRP A 59 2.74 12.05 -12.45
CA TRP A 59 1.77 11.85 -11.38
C TRP A 59 2.27 10.81 -10.39
N PHE A 60 1.64 10.76 -9.21
CA PHE A 60 1.89 9.72 -8.22
C PHE A 60 0.58 9.29 -7.56
N ASP A 61 0.63 8.19 -6.83
CA ASP A 61 -0.50 7.72 -6.03
C ASP A 61 -0.09 7.40 -4.60
N ILE A 62 -1.08 7.45 -3.73
CA ILE A 62 -0.95 7.19 -2.29
C ILE A 62 -2.15 6.38 -1.79
N TYR A 63 -1.96 5.72 -0.66
CA TYR A 63 -3.04 5.13 0.12
C TYR A 63 -3.04 5.69 1.55
N ASN A 64 -4.18 5.56 2.25
CA ASN A 64 -4.41 6.15 3.57
C ASN A 64 -4.23 5.11 4.68
N GLU A 65 -3.05 4.45 4.68
CA GLU A 65 -2.63 3.52 5.71
C GLU A 65 -1.19 3.78 6.14
N LEU A 66 -0.90 3.56 7.43
CA LEU A 66 0.44 3.69 7.97
C LEU A 66 1.28 2.42 7.81
N VAL A 67 0.65 1.33 7.40
CA VAL A 67 1.26 0.02 7.19
C VAL A 67 0.99 -0.46 5.77
N GLY A 68 1.89 -1.28 5.25
CA GLY A 68 1.72 -1.92 3.96
C GLY A 68 1.86 -3.43 4.06
N VAL A 69 1.33 -4.14 3.07
CA VAL A 69 1.50 -5.58 2.92
C VAL A 69 2.75 -5.89 2.10
N SER A 70 3.46 -6.94 2.48
CA SER A 70 4.63 -7.39 1.73
C SER A 70 4.93 -8.86 2.00
N VAL A 71 5.97 -9.36 1.34
CA VAL A 71 6.56 -10.67 1.66
C VAL A 71 7.65 -10.50 2.71
N MET A 72 7.72 -11.43 3.65
CA MET A 72 8.70 -11.37 4.74
C MET A 72 10.15 -11.32 4.23
N THR A 73 10.40 -11.90 3.06
CA THR A 73 11.73 -11.96 2.43
C THR A 73 12.24 -10.63 1.86
N VAL A 74 11.42 -9.58 1.82
CA VAL A 74 11.82 -8.25 1.30
C VAL A 74 13.06 -7.68 2.00
N PHE A 75 13.30 -8.06 3.25
CA PHE A 75 14.46 -7.63 4.01
C PHE A 75 15.70 -8.51 3.79
N LEU A 76 15.57 -9.64 3.10
CA LEU A 76 16.69 -10.54 2.88
C LEU A 76 17.50 -10.11 1.66
N PRO A 77 18.83 -10.00 1.77
CA PRO A 77 19.67 -9.57 0.65
C PRO A 77 19.65 -10.61 -0.48
N SER A 78 19.78 -10.12 -1.73
CA SER A 78 19.76 -10.97 -2.94
C SER A 78 20.71 -12.15 -2.87
N TRP A 79 21.97 -11.94 -2.41
CA TRP A 79 22.95 -13.02 -2.28
C TRP A 79 22.47 -14.18 -1.39
N PHE A 80 21.59 -13.89 -0.40
CA PHE A 80 21.03 -14.93 0.48
C PHE A 80 19.85 -15.64 -0.20
N MET A 81 19.02 -14.91 -0.92
CA MET A 81 17.87 -15.45 -1.64
C MET A 81 18.26 -16.26 -2.88
N GLU A 82 19.39 -15.95 -3.50
CA GLU A 82 19.96 -16.71 -4.63
C GLU A 82 20.55 -18.05 -4.22
N LEU A 83 20.88 -18.24 -2.93
CA LEU A 83 21.36 -19.54 -2.46
C LEU A 83 20.26 -20.61 -2.60
N PRO A 84 20.64 -21.87 -2.93
CA PRO A 84 19.73 -23.00 -2.85
C PRO A 84 19.08 -23.08 -1.45
N PRO A 85 17.82 -23.48 -1.30
CA PRO A 85 17.11 -23.48 -0.01
C PRO A 85 17.87 -24.18 1.12
N LYS A 86 18.50 -25.33 0.84
CA LYS A 86 19.31 -26.08 1.80
C LYS A 86 20.57 -25.33 2.25
N GLU A 87 21.14 -24.48 1.39
CA GLU A 87 22.33 -23.68 1.71
C GLU A 87 21.98 -22.47 2.58
N ARG A 88 20.81 -21.85 2.39
CA ARG A 88 20.37 -20.69 3.19
C ARG A 88 20.42 -20.95 4.68
N LEU A 89 20.05 -22.15 5.09
CA LEU A 89 19.93 -22.53 6.51
C LEU A 89 21.25 -23.03 7.13
N LYS A 90 22.34 -23.15 6.37
CA LYS A 90 23.64 -23.53 6.92
C LYS A 90 24.18 -22.49 7.91
N PRO A 91 24.83 -22.91 9.02
CA PRO A 91 25.30 -21.99 10.07
C PRO A 91 26.13 -20.81 9.55
N LYS A 92 27.04 -21.05 8.61
CA LYS A 92 27.87 -19.99 8.01
C LYS A 92 27.07 -18.89 7.33
N ASN A 93 26.00 -19.25 6.61
CA ASN A 93 25.16 -18.31 5.88
C ASN A 93 24.21 -17.56 6.82
N LYS A 94 23.67 -18.22 7.83
CA LYS A 94 22.89 -17.59 8.92
C LYS A 94 23.75 -16.56 9.69
N MET A 95 24.99 -16.90 10.02
CA MET A 95 25.91 -15.99 10.70
C MET A 95 26.24 -14.77 9.83
N ARG A 96 26.58 -14.98 8.56
CA ARG A 96 26.83 -13.89 7.61
C ARG A 96 25.62 -12.98 7.48
N LEU A 97 24.41 -13.55 7.36
CA LEU A 97 23.16 -12.78 7.30
C LEU A 97 22.93 -12.01 8.59
N HIS A 98 23.16 -12.60 9.75
CA HIS A 98 22.98 -11.95 11.05
C HIS A 98 23.82 -10.66 11.17
N LEU A 99 25.07 -10.71 10.74
CA LEU A 99 25.97 -9.55 10.75
C LEU A 99 25.45 -8.39 9.87
N VAL A 100 24.88 -8.73 8.71
CA VAL A 100 24.33 -7.72 7.78
C VAL A 100 22.96 -7.23 8.24
N PHE A 101 22.09 -8.15 8.64
CA PHE A 101 20.68 -7.88 8.92
C PHE A 101 20.48 -6.94 10.12
N ASN A 102 21.08 -7.29 11.28
CA ASN A 102 20.90 -6.49 12.49
C ASN A 102 21.64 -5.15 12.45
N LYS A 103 22.80 -5.11 11.79
CA LYS A 103 23.65 -3.91 11.79
C LYS A 103 23.23 -2.89 10.73
N TYR A 104 22.71 -3.34 9.60
CA TYR A 104 22.49 -2.46 8.45
C TYR A 104 21.04 -2.39 8.02
N ILE A 105 20.34 -3.52 7.82
CA ILE A 105 19.04 -3.52 7.14
C ILE A 105 17.95 -2.85 7.98
N LEU A 106 17.63 -3.39 9.15
CA LEU A 106 16.55 -2.84 9.97
C LEU A 106 16.86 -1.43 10.48
N LYS A 107 18.09 -1.21 10.93
CA LYS A 107 18.50 0.12 11.44
C LYS A 107 18.51 1.17 10.33
N MET A 108 18.94 0.80 9.13
CA MET A 108 18.98 1.72 7.99
C MET A 108 17.58 2.11 7.54
N LEU A 109 16.61 1.19 7.58
CA LEU A 109 15.23 1.45 7.22
C LEU A 109 14.42 2.13 8.33
N GLY A 110 14.89 2.05 9.59
CA GLY A 110 14.14 2.56 10.74
C GLY A 110 12.96 1.67 11.13
N PHE A 111 13.06 0.37 10.84
CA PHE A 111 12.14 -0.68 11.29
C PHE A 111 12.70 -1.46 12.49
N GLY A 112 11.78 -2.10 13.23
CA GLY A 112 12.11 -3.11 14.21
C GLY A 112 11.29 -4.39 14.01
N PHE A 113 11.65 -5.45 14.69
CA PHE A 113 10.87 -6.70 14.66
C PHE A 113 9.45 -6.55 15.24
N LYS A 114 9.22 -5.52 16.05
CA LYS A 114 7.89 -5.13 16.57
C LYS A 114 6.99 -4.53 15.48
N ASP A 115 7.57 -4.09 14.37
CA ASP A 115 6.91 -3.43 13.27
C ASP A 115 6.59 -4.40 12.11
N ILE A 116 6.96 -5.68 12.26
CA ILE A 116 6.72 -6.76 11.30
C ILE A 116 5.68 -7.69 11.90
N ARG A 117 4.44 -7.62 11.41
CA ARG A 117 3.31 -8.43 11.85
C ARG A 117 3.03 -9.52 10.83
N ILE A 118 2.90 -10.75 11.28
CA ILE A 118 2.58 -11.88 10.41
C ILE A 118 1.14 -11.74 9.91
N ALA A 119 0.99 -11.71 8.59
CA ALA A 119 -0.32 -11.78 7.94
C ALA A 119 -0.68 -13.22 7.59
N TYR A 120 0.31 -14.00 7.09
CA TYR A 120 0.11 -15.41 6.76
C TYR A 120 1.45 -16.14 6.68
N LEU A 121 1.52 -17.35 7.23
CA LEU A 121 2.70 -18.21 7.15
C LEU A 121 2.49 -19.49 6.33
N GLY A 122 1.27 -19.91 6.15
CA GLY A 122 0.88 -21.15 5.51
C GLY A 122 -0.10 -21.97 6.34
N PRO A 123 -0.75 -22.99 5.75
CA PRO A 123 -1.73 -23.82 6.45
C PRO A 123 -1.14 -24.48 7.68
N GLY A 124 -1.91 -24.49 8.79
CA GLY A 124 -1.52 -25.07 10.08
C GLY A 124 -0.57 -24.19 10.91
N LEU A 125 -0.39 -22.93 10.52
CA LEU A 125 0.48 -21.95 11.20
C LEU A 125 -0.31 -20.68 11.60
N GLU A 126 -1.64 -20.77 11.68
CA GLU A 126 -2.56 -19.67 11.97
C GLU A 126 -2.32 -19.06 13.36
N GLU A 127 -1.72 -19.82 14.28
CA GLU A 127 -1.37 -19.36 15.64
C GLU A 127 -0.42 -18.15 15.66
N TYR A 128 0.31 -17.90 14.55
CA TYR A 128 1.24 -16.77 14.40
C TYR A 128 0.60 -15.53 13.78
N GLU A 129 -0.55 -15.68 13.14
CA GLU A 129 -1.21 -14.60 12.45
C GLU A 129 -1.63 -13.48 13.41
N GLY A 130 -1.48 -12.24 12.95
CA GLY A 130 -1.75 -11.06 13.78
C GLY A 130 -0.66 -10.74 14.82
N LYS A 131 0.31 -11.62 15.07
CA LYS A 131 1.41 -11.37 16.01
C LYS A 131 2.61 -10.72 15.32
N THR A 132 3.34 -9.89 16.06
CA THR A 132 4.62 -9.38 15.57
C THR A 132 5.74 -10.39 15.80
N VAL A 133 6.83 -10.27 15.02
CA VAL A 133 8.02 -11.11 15.20
C VAL A 133 8.58 -10.97 16.63
N ASP A 134 8.53 -9.77 17.23
CA ASP A 134 8.97 -9.53 18.61
C ASP A 134 8.08 -10.27 19.64
N GLN A 135 6.76 -10.27 19.45
CA GLN A 135 5.83 -11.01 20.30
C GLN A 135 6.10 -12.52 20.25
N ILE A 136 6.24 -13.07 19.03
CA ILE A 136 6.53 -14.49 18.83
C ILE A 136 7.89 -14.85 19.45
N ALA A 137 8.89 -13.99 19.30
CA ALA A 137 10.22 -14.19 19.89
C ALA A 137 10.17 -14.32 21.42
N LYS A 138 9.38 -13.44 22.07
CA LYS A 138 9.16 -13.48 23.53
C LYS A 138 8.44 -14.76 23.95
N GLU A 139 7.36 -15.12 23.28
CA GLU A 139 6.59 -16.34 23.55
C GLU A 139 7.46 -17.61 23.42
N ARG A 140 8.30 -17.64 22.39
CA ARG A 140 9.17 -18.80 22.09
C ARG A 140 10.52 -18.76 22.80
N LYS A 141 10.80 -17.71 23.60
CA LYS A 141 12.08 -17.49 24.30
C LYS A 141 13.29 -17.54 23.35
N MET A 142 13.13 -16.95 22.17
CA MET A 142 14.16 -16.88 21.12
C MET A 142 14.57 -15.44 20.86
N SER A 143 15.74 -15.23 20.23
CA SER A 143 16.07 -13.90 19.70
C SER A 143 15.16 -13.55 18.52
N CYS A 144 14.82 -12.27 18.34
CA CYS A 144 13.97 -11.81 17.23
C CYS A 144 14.54 -12.22 15.86
N TYR A 145 15.86 -12.16 15.70
CA TYR A 145 16.52 -12.60 14.46
C TYR A 145 16.31 -14.09 14.16
N ASN A 146 16.52 -14.94 15.18
CA ASN A 146 16.31 -16.39 15.00
C ASN A 146 14.83 -16.71 14.77
N THR A 147 13.93 -16.01 15.45
CA THR A 147 12.49 -16.11 15.22
C THR A 147 12.13 -15.74 13.78
N TYR A 148 12.62 -14.59 13.30
CA TYR A 148 12.41 -14.14 11.92
C TYR A 148 12.84 -15.19 10.90
N LEU A 149 14.07 -15.72 11.03
CA LEU A 149 14.57 -16.77 10.14
C LEU A 149 13.76 -18.05 10.25
N LYS A 150 13.34 -18.43 11.46
CA LYS A 150 12.52 -19.63 11.67
C LYS A 150 11.15 -19.50 10.99
N LEU A 151 10.52 -18.33 11.07
CA LEU A 151 9.25 -18.04 10.38
C LEU A 151 9.43 -18.06 8.86
N CYS A 152 10.53 -17.49 8.35
CA CYS A 152 10.87 -17.62 6.92
C CYS A 152 11.02 -19.10 6.50
N GLU A 153 11.71 -19.91 7.30
CA GLU A 153 11.88 -21.35 7.05
C GLU A 153 10.53 -22.08 7.05
N MET A 154 9.71 -21.87 8.08
CA MET A 154 8.40 -22.54 8.25
C MET A 154 7.46 -22.24 7.09
N SER A 155 7.45 -21.01 6.60
CA SER A 155 6.65 -20.59 5.45
C SER A 155 7.27 -20.92 4.09
N ASN A 156 8.39 -21.66 4.07
CA ASN A 156 9.18 -21.87 2.86
C ASN A 156 9.53 -20.55 2.12
N PHE A 157 9.84 -19.50 2.88
CA PHE A 157 10.15 -18.13 2.42
C PHE A 157 9.01 -17.46 1.63
N LYS A 158 7.75 -17.82 1.92
CA LYS A 158 6.54 -17.28 1.27
C LYS A 158 5.63 -16.50 2.22
N ALA A 159 6.06 -16.28 3.47
CA ALA A 159 5.27 -15.56 4.45
C ALA A 159 4.84 -14.18 3.97
N ARG A 160 3.57 -13.84 4.27
CA ARG A 160 3.01 -12.49 4.13
C ARG A 160 3.14 -11.75 5.46
N VAL A 161 3.42 -10.46 5.38
CA VAL A 161 3.52 -9.58 6.55
C VAL A 161 2.84 -8.25 6.28
N ASN A 162 2.22 -7.71 7.32
CA ASN A 162 1.86 -6.31 7.40
C ASN A 162 2.97 -5.60 8.17
N MET A 163 3.52 -4.53 7.64
CA MET A 163 4.66 -3.86 8.25
C MET A 163 4.59 -2.34 8.08
N GLY A 164 5.20 -1.62 8.99
CA GLY A 164 5.24 -0.16 9.01
C GLY A 164 6.32 0.38 9.94
N PRO A 165 6.49 1.70 10.01
CA PRO A 165 5.65 2.69 9.34
C PRO A 165 6.05 2.92 7.87
N TYR A 166 5.04 3.13 7.02
CA TYR A 166 5.20 3.50 5.61
C TYR A 166 4.88 4.98 5.36
N SER A 167 4.21 5.62 6.30
CA SER A 167 3.87 7.03 6.27
C SER A 167 3.55 7.53 7.68
N THR A 168 3.12 8.78 7.79
CA THR A 168 2.43 9.36 8.94
C THR A 168 1.17 10.07 8.46
N ASP A 169 0.23 10.34 9.36
CA ASP A 169 -0.99 11.08 9.03
C ASP A 169 -0.66 12.45 8.41
N GLU A 170 0.37 13.14 8.91
CA GLU A 170 0.80 14.44 8.37
C GLU A 170 1.38 14.32 6.96
N ILE A 171 2.11 13.25 6.65
CA ILE A 171 2.63 13.01 5.30
C ILE A 171 1.48 12.71 4.35
N ILE A 172 0.53 11.86 4.74
CA ILE A 172 -0.65 11.53 3.94
C ILE A 172 -1.49 12.79 3.69
N GLU A 173 -1.76 13.59 4.73
CA GLU A 173 -2.49 14.85 4.61
C GLU A 173 -1.78 15.81 3.63
N TRP A 174 -0.49 15.99 3.79
CA TRP A 174 0.30 16.86 2.93
C TRP A 174 0.31 16.40 1.47
N GLN A 175 0.49 15.09 1.22
CA GLN A 175 0.44 14.53 -0.13
C GLN A 175 -0.96 14.61 -0.74
N SER A 176 -2.01 14.38 0.07
CA SER A 176 -3.39 14.38 -0.39
C SER A 176 -3.84 15.72 -0.98
N LYS A 177 -3.23 16.83 -0.57
CA LYS A 177 -3.55 18.19 -1.04
C LYS A 177 -2.88 18.56 -2.38
N ARG A 178 -2.00 17.72 -2.93
CA ARG A 178 -1.31 18.00 -4.19
C ARG A 178 -2.23 17.77 -5.40
N ASP A 179 -1.93 18.45 -6.51
CA ASP A 179 -2.75 18.40 -7.73
C ASP A 179 -2.53 17.13 -8.54
N ASN A 180 -1.31 16.59 -8.49
CA ASN A 180 -0.86 15.45 -9.29
C ASN A 180 -0.88 14.13 -8.52
N VAL A 181 -1.80 13.97 -7.56
CA VAL A 181 -1.97 12.75 -6.76
C VAL A 181 -3.28 12.05 -7.10
N LEU A 182 -3.23 10.72 -7.13
CA LEU A 182 -4.40 9.84 -7.16
C LEU A 182 -4.44 8.98 -5.89
N TYR A 183 -5.62 8.48 -5.56
CA TYR A 183 -5.80 7.59 -4.42
C TYR A 183 -5.97 6.16 -4.88
N MET A 184 -5.28 5.25 -4.22
CA MET A 184 -5.30 3.82 -4.51
C MET A 184 -5.28 3.02 -3.21
N THR A 185 -5.34 1.71 -3.24
CA THR A 185 -5.32 0.85 -2.05
C THR A 185 -3.99 0.14 -1.84
N ASP A 186 -3.27 -0.20 -2.89
CA ASP A 186 -2.08 -1.09 -2.86
C ASP A 186 -2.34 -2.39 -2.08
N ALA A 187 -3.58 -2.87 -2.14
CA ALA A 187 -4.02 -3.99 -1.31
C ALA A 187 -4.25 -5.25 -2.14
N TRP A 188 -3.88 -6.37 -1.55
CA TRP A 188 -4.23 -7.69 -2.07
C TRP A 188 -5.42 -8.24 -1.29
N VAL A 189 -6.38 -8.80 -1.99
CA VAL A 189 -7.50 -9.54 -1.41
C VAL A 189 -7.14 -11.03 -1.48
N GLU A 190 -7.04 -11.68 -0.34
CA GLU A 190 -6.70 -13.10 -0.23
C GLU A 190 -7.75 -13.82 0.62
N ASP A 191 -7.97 -15.10 0.34
CA ASP A 191 -8.95 -15.94 1.07
C ASP A 191 -8.37 -16.50 2.37
N PHE A 192 -7.20 -15.98 2.81
CA PHE A 192 -6.48 -16.47 3.97
C PHE A 192 -5.76 -15.35 4.70
N GLY A 193 -5.44 -15.62 5.97
CA GLY A 193 -4.61 -14.74 6.78
C GLY A 193 -5.24 -13.40 7.17
N VAL A 194 -4.43 -12.56 7.80
CA VAL A 194 -4.83 -11.20 8.19
C VAL A 194 -4.69 -10.27 7.00
N GLN A 195 -5.80 -9.72 6.58
CA GLN A 195 -5.85 -8.83 5.42
C GLN A 195 -5.15 -7.49 5.69
N ASN A 196 -4.79 -6.80 4.61
CA ASN A 196 -4.35 -5.41 4.69
C ASN A 196 -5.57 -4.51 4.98
N PRO A 197 -5.51 -3.63 5.99
CA PRO A 197 -6.60 -2.69 6.28
C PRO A 197 -7.07 -1.87 5.07
N ALA A 198 -6.17 -1.53 4.17
CA ALA A 198 -6.47 -0.73 2.98
C ALA A 198 -7.56 -1.32 2.07
N ILE A 199 -7.85 -2.63 2.15
CA ILE A 199 -8.96 -3.23 1.37
C ILE A 199 -10.33 -2.81 1.88
N TYR A 200 -10.42 -2.42 3.15
CA TYR A 200 -11.69 -2.13 3.81
C TYR A 200 -12.00 -0.63 3.85
N ASP A 201 -11.06 0.17 4.32
CA ASP A 201 -11.36 1.53 4.76
C ASP A 201 -10.52 2.64 4.12
N ASN A 202 -9.62 2.31 3.20
CA ASN A 202 -8.71 3.28 2.57
C ASN A 202 -9.45 4.47 1.92
N PHE A 203 -10.41 4.22 1.03
CA PHE A 203 -11.19 5.30 0.41
C PHE A 203 -12.12 6.02 1.37
N PRO A 204 -12.87 5.32 2.25
CA PRO A 204 -13.60 5.97 3.34
C PRO A 204 -12.74 6.87 4.22
N LYS A 205 -11.51 6.50 4.55
CA LYS A 205 -10.57 7.36 5.30
C LYS A 205 -10.23 8.65 4.57
N PHE A 206 -9.99 8.63 3.26
CA PHE A 206 -9.75 9.86 2.50
C PHE A 206 -10.97 10.78 2.53
N ILE A 207 -12.19 10.25 2.36
CA ILE A 207 -13.43 11.02 2.46
C ILE A 207 -13.55 11.62 3.87
N ARG A 208 -13.36 10.80 4.90
CA ARG A 208 -13.42 11.24 6.29
C ARG A 208 -12.38 12.33 6.60
N CYS A 209 -11.14 12.18 6.15
CA CYS A 209 -10.12 13.23 6.31
C CYS A 209 -10.55 14.54 5.66
N SER A 210 -11.16 14.50 4.48
CA SER A 210 -11.72 15.69 3.82
C SER A 210 -12.82 16.35 4.67
N LEU A 211 -13.78 15.58 5.18
CA LEU A 211 -14.87 16.08 6.03
C LEU A 211 -14.36 16.73 7.32
N LEU A 212 -13.29 16.21 7.89
CA LEU A 212 -12.68 16.71 9.13
C LEU A 212 -11.63 17.82 8.91
N GLY A 213 -11.37 18.23 7.67
CA GLY A 213 -10.41 19.28 7.35
C GLY A 213 -8.94 18.84 7.37
N HIS A 214 -8.67 17.53 7.45
CA HIS A 214 -7.34 16.94 7.45
C HIS A 214 -6.87 16.44 6.08
N GLY A 215 -7.65 16.69 5.03
CA GLY A 215 -7.35 16.26 3.67
C GLY A 215 -7.50 17.37 2.66
N ASP A 216 -7.68 17.01 1.39
CA ASP A 216 -8.08 17.94 0.34
C ASP A 216 -9.58 18.27 0.45
N THR A 217 -10.06 19.24 -0.32
CA THR A 217 -11.50 19.54 -0.40
C THR A 217 -12.30 18.34 -0.91
N MET A 218 -13.55 18.19 -0.49
CA MET A 218 -14.38 17.06 -0.88
C MET A 218 -14.46 16.83 -2.40
N PRO A 219 -14.72 17.86 -3.25
CA PRO A 219 -14.76 17.66 -4.70
C PRO A 219 -13.42 17.14 -5.27
N ARG A 220 -12.29 17.63 -4.75
CA ARG A 220 -10.97 17.19 -5.19
C ARG A 220 -10.66 15.78 -4.70
N THR A 221 -11.02 15.46 -3.46
CA THR A 221 -10.90 14.11 -2.87
C THR A 221 -11.66 13.08 -3.70
N ILE A 222 -12.93 13.34 -4.02
CA ILE A 222 -13.74 12.45 -4.86
C ILE A 222 -13.13 12.31 -6.27
N ARG A 223 -12.72 13.44 -6.90
CA ARG A 223 -12.07 13.40 -8.21
C ARG A 223 -10.83 12.50 -8.23
N LYS A 224 -9.99 12.53 -7.19
CA LYS A 224 -8.73 11.76 -7.10
C LYS A 224 -8.94 10.25 -7.02
N MET A 225 -10.12 9.78 -6.68
CA MET A 225 -10.47 8.36 -6.63
C MET A 225 -11.47 7.93 -7.72
N THR A 226 -11.93 8.86 -8.57
CA THR A 226 -12.94 8.60 -9.61
C THR A 226 -12.52 9.18 -10.96
N GLY A 227 -13.04 10.37 -11.33
CA GLY A 227 -12.78 11.02 -12.61
C GLY A 227 -11.29 11.24 -12.90
N GLY A 228 -10.50 11.61 -11.92
CA GLY A 228 -9.05 11.77 -12.07
C GLY A 228 -8.34 10.48 -12.48
N VAL A 229 -8.76 9.34 -11.92
CA VAL A 229 -8.25 8.01 -12.31
C VAL A 229 -8.69 7.68 -13.73
N ALA A 230 -9.96 7.89 -14.06
CA ALA A 230 -10.49 7.61 -15.39
C ALA A 230 -9.78 8.44 -16.48
N ASP A 231 -9.56 9.75 -16.22
CA ASP A 231 -8.83 10.63 -17.13
C ASP A 231 -7.37 10.17 -17.31
N ARG A 232 -6.70 9.86 -16.19
CA ARG A 232 -5.30 9.45 -16.17
C ARG A 232 -5.03 8.19 -16.97
N PHE A 233 -5.86 7.17 -16.77
CA PHE A 233 -5.72 5.86 -17.40
C PHE A 233 -6.59 5.69 -18.65
N SER A 234 -7.22 6.76 -19.13
CA SER A 234 -8.06 6.76 -20.32
C SER A 234 -9.18 5.72 -20.26
N ILE A 235 -9.83 5.57 -19.10
CA ILE A 235 -10.95 4.67 -18.89
C ILE A 235 -12.22 5.32 -19.49
N PRO A 236 -12.82 4.75 -20.54
CA PRO A 236 -13.95 5.39 -21.20
C PRO A 236 -15.24 5.28 -20.39
N GLU A 237 -16.06 6.33 -20.45
CA GLU A 237 -17.45 6.37 -19.95
C GLU A 237 -17.59 6.01 -18.46
N ARG A 238 -16.57 6.26 -17.64
CA ARG A 238 -16.53 6.01 -16.19
C ARG A 238 -15.91 7.18 -15.43
N GLY A 239 -16.02 7.16 -14.11
CA GLY A 239 -15.43 8.13 -13.20
C GLY A 239 -16.22 9.42 -13.02
N TYR A 240 -17.30 9.62 -13.77
CA TYR A 240 -18.17 10.79 -13.71
C TYR A 240 -19.65 10.41 -13.72
N VAL A 241 -20.45 11.14 -12.96
CA VAL A 241 -21.92 11.00 -12.95
C VAL A 241 -22.49 11.90 -14.04
N LYS A 242 -22.70 11.34 -15.24
CA LYS A 242 -23.30 12.08 -16.38
C LYS A 242 -24.03 11.13 -17.34
N PRO A 243 -25.01 11.64 -18.14
CA PRO A 243 -25.72 10.84 -19.13
C PRO A 243 -24.79 10.13 -20.10
N GLY A 244 -25.06 8.87 -20.40
CA GLY A 244 -24.27 8.02 -21.31
C GLY A 244 -23.10 7.29 -20.64
N TYR A 245 -22.79 7.59 -19.37
CA TYR A 245 -21.75 6.90 -18.61
C TYR A 245 -22.31 5.69 -17.86
N TYR A 246 -21.45 4.69 -17.65
CA TYR A 246 -21.78 3.55 -16.81
C TYR A 246 -22.09 4.01 -15.38
N ALA A 247 -23.16 3.49 -14.80
CA ALA A 247 -23.55 3.83 -13.43
C ALA A 247 -22.76 2.96 -12.42
N ASP A 248 -21.49 3.29 -12.26
CA ASP A 248 -20.66 2.82 -11.15
C ASP A 248 -20.74 3.87 -10.05
N LEU A 249 -21.61 3.63 -9.06
CA LEU A 249 -21.97 4.62 -8.08
C LEU A 249 -21.73 4.10 -6.66
N THR A 250 -21.15 4.94 -5.82
CA THR A 250 -21.05 4.71 -4.37
C THR A 250 -21.86 5.78 -3.65
N VAL A 251 -22.78 5.37 -2.78
CA VAL A 251 -23.60 6.25 -1.96
C VAL A 251 -23.09 6.16 -0.52
N PHE A 252 -22.77 7.29 0.07
CA PHE A 252 -22.32 7.39 1.45
C PHE A 252 -23.05 8.51 2.20
N ASP A 253 -23.10 8.40 3.52
CA ASP A 253 -23.60 9.43 4.42
C ASP A 253 -22.43 10.19 5.05
N GLU A 254 -22.41 11.51 4.88
CA GLU A 254 -21.30 12.36 5.37
C GLU A 254 -21.23 12.39 6.90
N ALA A 255 -22.38 12.36 7.60
CA ALA A 255 -22.40 12.39 9.06
C ALA A 255 -21.90 11.05 9.65
N GLU A 256 -22.35 9.93 9.09
CA GLU A 256 -21.85 8.60 9.47
C GLU A 256 -20.35 8.47 9.15
N MET A 257 -19.92 8.93 7.98
CA MET A 257 -18.52 8.89 7.57
C MET A 257 -17.62 9.71 8.50
N ALA A 258 -18.05 10.92 8.89
CA ALA A 258 -17.30 11.80 9.80
C ALA A 258 -17.23 11.22 11.22
N ALA A 259 -18.34 10.64 11.72
CA ALA A 259 -18.45 10.09 13.07
C ALA A 259 -17.76 8.73 13.24
N ALA A 260 -17.50 8.00 12.14
CA ALA A 260 -16.95 6.65 12.19
C ALA A 260 -15.56 6.62 12.83
N THR A 261 -15.31 5.58 13.60
CA THR A 261 -13.95 5.19 14.03
C THR A 261 -13.47 4.08 13.11
N PRO A 262 -12.42 4.29 12.34
CA PRO A 262 -11.84 3.23 11.48
C PRO A 262 -11.42 2.03 12.32
N ASP A 263 -11.91 0.85 12.00
CA ASP A 263 -11.58 -0.38 12.73
C ASP A 263 -10.66 -1.35 11.98
N GLN A 264 -10.22 -0.97 10.79
CA GLN A 264 -9.27 -1.71 9.93
C GLN A 264 -9.77 -3.10 9.47
N THR A 265 -11.00 -3.47 9.74
CA THR A 265 -11.55 -4.79 9.39
C THR A 265 -12.79 -4.72 8.51
N LYS A 266 -13.38 -3.54 8.37
CA LYS A 266 -14.59 -3.29 7.55
C LYS A 266 -14.65 -1.85 7.06
N SER A 267 -15.35 -1.66 5.96
CA SER A 267 -15.69 -0.34 5.46
C SER A 267 -16.72 0.36 6.36
N PHE A 268 -16.79 1.68 6.28
CA PHE A 268 -17.72 2.48 7.06
C PHE A 268 -18.35 3.59 6.19
N GLY A 269 -19.52 4.05 6.60
CA GLY A 269 -20.23 5.18 5.97
C GLY A 269 -20.74 4.92 4.55
N ILE A 270 -20.55 3.74 3.98
CA ILE A 270 -21.04 3.36 2.65
C ILE A 270 -22.39 2.67 2.78
N SER A 271 -23.44 3.27 2.21
CA SER A 271 -24.80 2.74 2.29
C SER A 271 -25.19 1.88 1.09
N ARG A 272 -24.75 2.22 -0.13
CA ARG A 272 -25.05 1.48 -1.37
C ARG A 272 -23.88 1.54 -2.35
N VAL A 273 -23.75 0.47 -3.14
CA VAL A 273 -22.81 0.43 -4.27
C VAL A 273 -23.54 -0.14 -5.49
N PHE A 274 -23.33 0.49 -6.65
CA PHE A 274 -23.83 0.05 -7.94
C PHE A 274 -22.63 -0.19 -8.87
N ILE A 275 -22.67 -1.27 -9.63
CA ILE A 275 -21.71 -1.60 -10.68
C ILE A 275 -22.46 -1.79 -11.98
N ASN A 276 -22.11 -1.03 -13.01
CA ASN A 276 -22.81 -1.05 -14.30
C ASN A 276 -24.35 -0.91 -14.17
N GLY A 277 -24.80 -0.07 -13.22
CA GLY A 277 -26.24 0.18 -12.97
C GLY A 277 -26.95 -0.85 -12.10
N LYS A 278 -26.30 -1.94 -11.71
CA LYS A 278 -26.87 -2.97 -10.83
C LYS A 278 -26.38 -2.78 -9.40
N GLN A 279 -27.29 -2.73 -8.44
CA GLN A 279 -26.95 -2.60 -7.03
C GLN A 279 -26.29 -3.90 -6.53
N VAL A 280 -25.11 -3.78 -5.92
CA VAL A 280 -24.31 -4.90 -5.40
C VAL A 280 -24.12 -4.85 -3.89
N LEU A 281 -24.39 -3.69 -3.27
CA LEU A 281 -24.37 -3.52 -1.81
C LEU A 281 -25.54 -2.62 -1.39
N SER A 282 -26.21 -3.00 -0.30
CA SER A 282 -27.27 -2.21 0.34
C SER A 282 -27.24 -2.44 1.84
N GLY A 283 -27.11 -1.36 2.64
CA GLY A 283 -27.16 -1.42 4.09
C GLY A 283 -26.14 -2.41 4.71
N GLY A 284 -24.94 -2.52 4.12
CA GLY A 284 -23.89 -3.44 4.58
C GLY A 284 -24.04 -4.89 4.10
N VAL A 285 -25.07 -5.21 3.32
CA VAL A 285 -25.31 -6.55 2.77
C VAL A 285 -24.90 -6.60 1.30
N LEU A 286 -24.00 -7.53 0.97
CA LEU A 286 -23.56 -7.79 -0.40
C LEU A 286 -24.56 -8.71 -1.12
N ASP A 287 -24.93 -8.33 -2.35
CA ASP A 287 -25.59 -9.21 -3.31
C ASP A 287 -24.52 -9.98 -4.09
N THR A 288 -24.22 -11.20 -3.63
CA THR A 288 -23.18 -12.05 -4.23
C THR A 288 -23.54 -12.52 -5.64
N GLU A 289 -24.83 -12.71 -5.95
CA GLU A 289 -25.29 -13.06 -7.30
C GLU A 289 -25.09 -11.88 -8.26
N ALA A 290 -25.46 -10.66 -7.83
CA ALA A 290 -25.22 -9.46 -8.61
C ALA A 290 -23.73 -9.25 -8.89
N LEU A 291 -22.84 -9.46 -7.92
CA LEU A 291 -21.39 -9.32 -8.10
C LEU A 291 -20.82 -10.22 -9.21
N THR A 292 -21.29 -11.47 -9.32
CA THR A 292 -20.79 -12.41 -10.34
C THR A 292 -21.15 -12.02 -11.77
N THR A 293 -22.16 -11.16 -11.97
CA THR A 293 -22.70 -10.81 -13.28
C THR A 293 -22.46 -9.37 -13.72
N THR A 294 -21.96 -8.51 -12.82
CA THR A 294 -21.82 -7.06 -13.09
C THR A 294 -20.44 -6.62 -13.54
N GLY A 295 -19.39 -7.36 -13.15
CA GLY A 295 -18.01 -7.03 -13.54
C GLY A 295 -17.79 -7.18 -15.04
N ARG A 296 -17.01 -6.26 -15.63
CA ARG A 296 -16.60 -6.31 -17.04
C ARG A 296 -15.12 -6.01 -17.14
N ALA A 297 -14.42 -6.76 -18.01
CA ALA A 297 -13.07 -6.38 -18.38
C ALA A 297 -13.12 -5.06 -19.18
N LEU A 298 -12.22 -4.15 -18.84
CA LEU A 298 -12.05 -2.93 -19.62
C LEU A 298 -11.24 -3.28 -20.90
N PRO A 299 -11.65 -2.77 -22.08
CA PRO A 299 -10.89 -3.01 -23.30
C PRO A 299 -9.51 -2.38 -23.16
N SER A 300 -8.47 -3.12 -23.50
CA SER A 300 -7.15 -2.54 -23.75
C SER A 300 -7.23 -1.66 -25.00
N LYS A 301 -6.78 -0.42 -24.91
CA LYS A 301 -6.59 0.43 -26.11
C LYS A 301 -5.26 0.11 -26.76
#